data_26baf5cb40c2c514f5980f1782c0853a
#
_entry.id   26baf5cb40c2c514f5980f1782c0853a
#
_cell.length_a   1.000
_cell.length_b   1.000
_cell.length_c   1.000
_cell.angle_alpha   90.00
_cell.angle_beta   90.00
_cell.angle_gamma   90.00
#
_symmetry.space_group_name_H-M   'P 1'
#
loop_
_entity.id
_entity.type
_entity.pdbx_description
1 polymer ?
#
loop_
_entity_poly.entity_id
_entity_poly.type
_entity_poly.pdbx_seq_one_letter_code
_entity_poly.pdbx_strand_id
1 'polypeptide(L)'
;MVDLGVRLQQLRMDHNMSQSELGKALNRSKSVISAYENDLRIPPLEVLTEIALIFNVSLDFLVGIDKAEMVSVDGLNDTQKAIIHSLIYEFTNDHSPYPGLTEHQQKLLRQIMVEFSKK
;
A
#
# COMPACT_ATOMS: atom_id res chain seq x y z
N MET A 1 3.68 6.35 -17.60
CA MET A 1 3.84 6.24 -16.13
C MET A 1 3.89 7.64 -15.55
N VAL A 2 2.71 8.16 -15.30
CA VAL A 2 2.59 9.52 -14.78
C VAL A 2 3.04 9.51 -13.31
N ASP A 3 3.91 10.46 -12.97
CA ASP A 3 4.38 10.70 -11.61
C ASP A 3 5.24 9.60 -10.98
N LEU A 4 5.80 8.69 -11.79
CA LEU A 4 6.66 7.63 -11.26
C LEU A 4 7.87 8.21 -10.53
N GLY A 5 8.54 9.19 -11.12
CA GLY A 5 9.71 9.81 -10.51
C GLY A 5 9.40 10.46 -9.18
N VAL A 6 8.29 11.18 -9.09
CA VAL A 6 7.83 11.83 -7.86
C VAL A 6 7.49 10.79 -6.80
N ARG A 7 6.80 9.71 -7.17
CA ARG A 7 6.47 8.63 -6.25
C ARG A 7 7.71 7.93 -5.72
N LEU A 8 8.65 7.64 -6.59
CA LEU A 8 9.90 7.00 -6.21
C LEU A 8 10.67 7.87 -5.21
N GLN A 9 10.79 9.15 -5.50
CA GLN A 9 11.45 10.10 -4.60
C GLN A 9 10.74 10.15 -3.25
N GLN A 10 9.41 10.21 -3.25
CA GLN A 10 8.63 10.28 -2.01
C GLN A 10 8.81 9.00 -1.17
N LEU A 11 8.73 7.83 -1.80
CA LEU A 11 8.96 6.55 -1.11
C LEU A 11 10.35 6.50 -0.50
N ARG A 12 11.36 6.91 -1.26
CA ARG A 12 12.75 6.94 -0.78
C ARG A 12 12.88 7.86 0.44
N MET A 13 12.34 9.07 0.36
CA MET A 13 12.42 10.05 1.44
C MET A 13 11.65 9.59 2.67
N ASP A 14 10.47 8.99 2.49
CA ASP A 14 9.67 8.46 3.60
C ASP A 14 10.39 7.32 4.34
N HIS A 15 11.27 6.61 3.65
CA HIS A 15 12.08 5.55 4.25
C HIS A 15 13.48 6.03 4.67
N ASN A 16 13.71 7.34 4.69
CA ASN A 16 14.97 7.96 5.09
C ASN A 16 16.18 7.43 4.33
N MET A 17 16.01 7.19 3.04
CA MET A 17 17.07 6.69 2.17
C MET A 17 17.62 7.80 1.27
N SER A 18 18.93 7.82 1.09
CA SER A 18 19.56 8.66 0.07
C SER A 18 19.44 8.00 -1.31
N GLN A 19 19.66 8.77 -2.37
CA GLN A 19 19.73 8.21 -3.73
C GLN A 19 20.83 7.14 -3.84
N SER A 20 21.94 7.36 -3.18
CA SER A 20 23.04 6.38 -3.15
C SER A 20 22.63 5.08 -2.45
N GLU A 21 21.90 5.17 -1.35
CA GLU A 21 21.43 4.00 -0.61
C GLU A 21 20.42 3.20 -1.43
N LEU A 22 19.48 3.88 -2.08
CA LEU A 22 18.54 3.20 -2.97
C LEU A 22 19.26 2.58 -4.16
N GLY A 23 20.25 3.27 -4.71
CA GLY A 23 21.08 2.74 -5.79
C GLY A 23 21.76 1.44 -5.39
N LYS A 24 22.33 1.39 -4.19
CA LYS A 24 22.95 0.15 -3.69
C LYS A 24 21.94 -0.98 -3.58
N ALA A 25 20.77 -0.69 -3.07
CA ALA A 25 19.70 -1.69 -2.91
C ALA A 25 19.25 -2.25 -4.26
N LEU A 26 19.27 -1.44 -5.31
CA LEU A 26 18.85 -1.81 -6.65
C LEU A 26 20.03 -2.23 -7.55
N ASN A 27 21.24 -2.20 -7.03
CA ASN A 27 22.47 -2.43 -7.79
C ASN A 27 22.58 -1.49 -9.00
N ARG A 28 22.31 -0.22 -8.75
CA ARG A 28 22.36 0.87 -9.74
C ARG A 28 23.14 2.06 -9.16
N SER A 29 23.66 2.92 -10.02
CA SER A 29 24.38 4.11 -9.59
C SER A 29 23.40 5.19 -9.08
N LYS A 30 23.91 6.11 -8.27
CA LYS A 30 23.17 7.30 -7.83
C LYS A 30 22.64 8.08 -9.03
N SER A 31 23.44 8.20 -10.10
CA SER A 31 23.04 8.92 -11.31
C SER A 31 21.82 8.29 -11.98
N VAL A 32 21.73 6.96 -11.98
CA VAL A 32 20.57 6.25 -12.52
C VAL A 32 19.33 6.51 -11.67
N ILE A 33 19.47 6.47 -10.36
CA ILE A 33 18.35 6.77 -9.46
C ILE A 33 17.85 8.21 -9.67
N SER A 34 18.78 9.16 -9.78
CA SER A 34 18.44 10.54 -10.07
C SER A 34 17.68 10.67 -11.40
N ALA A 35 18.12 9.95 -12.42
CA ALA A 35 17.46 9.95 -13.73
C ALA A 35 16.03 9.37 -13.62
N TYR A 36 15.82 8.34 -12.85
CA TYR A 36 14.48 7.78 -12.59
C TYR A 36 13.58 8.80 -11.87
N GLU A 37 14.09 9.46 -10.85
CA GLU A 37 13.31 10.42 -10.06
C GLU A 37 12.97 11.68 -10.84
N ASN A 38 13.77 12.04 -11.83
CA ASN A 38 13.56 13.22 -12.67
C ASN A 38 12.89 12.88 -14.03
N ASP A 39 12.41 11.66 -14.18
CA ASP A 39 11.74 11.18 -15.39
C ASP A 39 12.59 11.29 -16.66
N LEU A 40 13.91 11.24 -16.51
CA LEU A 40 14.85 11.21 -17.62
C LEU A 40 15.06 9.81 -18.17
N ARG A 41 14.77 8.79 -17.36
CA ARG A 41 14.84 7.38 -17.73
C ARG A 41 13.66 6.65 -17.10
N ILE A 42 13.18 5.63 -17.81
CA ILE A 42 12.12 4.75 -17.31
C ILE A 42 12.77 3.48 -16.79
N PRO A 43 12.55 3.10 -15.51
CA PRO A 43 13.08 1.86 -14.99
C PRO A 43 12.53 0.66 -15.76
N PRO A 44 13.37 -0.36 -16.07
CA PRO A 44 12.85 -1.61 -16.63
C PRO A 44 11.96 -2.34 -15.63
N LEU A 45 11.14 -3.25 -16.12
CA LEU A 45 10.17 -3.98 -15.28
C LEU A 45 10.84 -4.68 -14.09
N GLU A 46 12.03 -5.27 -14.29
CA GLU A 46 12.74 -5.93 -13.19
C GLU A 46 13.13 -4.96 -12.07
N VAL A 47 13.51 -3.73 -12.43
CA VAL A 47 13.84 -2.69 -11.44
C VAL A 47 12.58 -2.20 -10.75
N LEU A 48 11.48 -2.00 -11.48
CA LEU A 48 10.19 -1.63 -10.89
C LEU A 48 9.72 -2.68 -9.90
N THR A 49 9.88 -3.95 -10.22
CA THR A 49 9.54 -5.07 -9.32
C THR A 49 10.37 -5.02 -8.04
N GLU A 50 11.68 -4.78 -8.16
CA GLU A 50 12.57 -4.64 -7.00
C GLU A 50 12.19 -3.45 -6.13
N ILE A 51 11.86 -2.31 -6.74
CA ILE A 51 11.39 -1.12 -6.01
C ILE A 51 10.11 -1.43 -5.23
N ALA A 52 9.17 -2.10 -5.88
CA ALA A 52 7.90 -2.48 -5.25
C ALA A 52 8.14 -3.38 -4.02
N LEU A 53 9.07 -4.33 -4.12
CA LEU A 53 9.42 -5.22 -3.01
C LEU A 53 10.13 -4.47 -1.88
N ILE A 54 11.07 -3.57 -2.20
CA ILE A 54 11.81 -2.81 -1.19
C ILE A 54 10.86 -1.95 -0.35
N PHE A 55 9.92 -1.27 -1.00
CA PHE A 55 9.01 -0.35 -0.34
C PHE A 55 7.67 -0.96 0.05
N ASN A 56 7.48 -2.26 -0.24
CA ASN A 56 6.24 -2.99 0.06
C ASN A 56 5.00 -2.30 -0.50
N VAL A 57 5.07 -1.93 -1.76
CA VAL A 57 3.96 -1.34 -2.51
C VAL A 57 3.67 -2.20 -3.74
N SER A 58 2.49 -2.04 -4.33
CA SER A 58 2.16 -2.74 -5.57
C SER A 58 2.81 -2.05 -6.77
N LEU A 59 3.00 -2.80 -7.86
CA LEU A 59 3.42 -2.21 -9.13
C LEU A 59 2.40 -1.18 -9.62
N ASP A 60 1.11 -1.47 -9.46
CA ASP A 60 0.03 -0.57 -9.86
C ASP A 60 0.13 0.76 -9.12
N PHE A 61 0.37 0.73 -7.82
CA PHE A 61 0.60 1.96 -7.05
C PHE A 61 1.81 2.72 -7.57
N LEU A 62 2.90 2.01 -7.81
CA LEU A 62 4.17 2.62 -8.22
C LEU A 62 4.02 3.34 -9.57
N VAL A 63 3.32 2.74 -10.52
CA VAL A 63 3.13 3.33 -11.85
C VAL A 63 1.90 4.23 -11.97
N GLY A 64 1.12 4.38 -10.89
CA GLY A 64 0.02 5.31 -10.84
C GLY A 64 -1.29 4.82 -11.45
N ILE A 65 -1.42 3.53 -11.69
CA ILE A 65 -2.65 2.93 -12.23
C ILE A 65 -3.69 2.78 -11.13
N ASP A 66 -3.25 2.27 -9.96
CA ASP A 66 -4.11 2.07 -8.82
C ASP A 66 -3.92 3.22 -7.83
N LYS A 67 -4.98 3.99 -7.62
CA LYS A 67 -4.99 5.13 -6.69
C LYS A 67 -5.46 4.74 -5.29
N ALA A 68 -5.90 3.50 -5.12
CA ALA A 68 -6.38 3.03 -3.82
C ALA A 68 -5.19 2.74 -2.89
N GLU A 69 -5.34 3.09 -1.64
CA GLU A 69 -4.38 2.69 -0.62
C GLU A 69 -4.46 1.18 -0.41
N MET A 70 -3.32 0.56 -0.22
CA MET A 70 -3.25 -0.88 0.00
C MET A 70 -2.75 -1.17 1.39
N VAL A 71 -3.37 -2.15 2.04
CA VAL A 71 -2.98 -2.62 3.36
C VAL A 71 -2.67 -4.12 3.23
N SER A 72 -1.53 -4.54 3.78
CA SER A 72 -1.18 -5.96 3.77
C SER A 72 -2.09 -6.73 4.73
N VAL A 73 -2.66 -7.82 4.21
CA VAL A 73 -3.45 -8.76 5.01
C VAL A 73 -2.69 -10.07 5.22
N ASP A 74 -1.39 -10.08 4.92
CA ASP A 74 -0.54 -11.25 5.13
C ASP A 74 -0.50 -11.60 6.61
N GLY A 75 -0.55 -12.89 6.91
CA GLY A 75 -0.58 -13.39 8.29
C GLY A 75 -1.96 -13.45 8.91
N LEU A 76 -2.99 -12.93 8.23
CA LEU A 76 -4.36 -13.05 8.70
C LEU A 76 -5.01 -14.33 8.17
N ASN A 77 -5.87 -14.94 8.99
CA ASN A 77 -6.64 -16.10 8.53
C ASN A 77 -7.85 -15.64 7.69
N ASP A 78 -8.56 -16.60 7.08
CA ASP A 78 -9.67 -16.30 6.19
C ASP A 78 -10.81 -15.58 6.90
N THR A 79 -11.09 -15.92 8.15
CA THR A 79 -12.13 -15.25 8.96
C THR A 79 -11.76 -13.80 9.21
N GLN A 80 -10.50 -13.54 9.57
CA GLN A 80 -10.01 -12.19 9.82
C GLN A 80 -10.06 -11.34 8.55
N LYS A 81 -9.66 -11.92 7.40
CA LYS A 81 -9.74 -11.24 6.10
C LYS A 81 -11.17 -10.88 5.75
N ALA A 82 -12.12 -11.79 5.97
CA ALA A 82 -13.53 -11.57 5.70
C ALA A 82 -14.09 -10.42 6.56
N ILE A 83 -13.70 -10.36 7.83
CA ILE A 83 -14.12 -9.28 8.75
C ILE A 83 -13.59 -7.94 8.25
N ILE A 84 -12.32 -7.87 7.85
CA ILE A 84 -11.72 -6.63 7.33
C ILE A 84 -12.42 -6.16 6.07
N HIS A 85 -12.71 -7.06 5.13
CA HIS A 85 -13.44 -6.72 3.91
C HIS A 85 -14.85 -6.21 4.22
N SER A 86 -15.54 -6.83 5.18
CA SER A 86 -16.86 -6.38 5.60
C SER A 86 -16.83 -5.00 6.25
N LEU A 87 -15.80 -4.71 7.06
CA LEU A 87 -15.63 -3.38 7.66
C LEU A 87 -15.41 -2.31 6.59
N ILE A 88 -14.54 -2.58 5.63
CA ILE A 88 -14.28 -1.64 4.53
C ILE A 88 -15.57 -1.38 3.77
N TYR A 89 -16.34 -2.42 3.47
CA TYR A 89 -17.62 -2.30 2.78
C TYR A 89 -18.58 -1.42 3.57
N GLU A 90 -18.72 -1.64 4.88
CA GLU A 90 -19.64 -0.87 5.73
C GLU A 90 -19.25 0.60 5.80
N PHE A 91 -17.94 0.90 5.93
CA PHE A 91 -17.47 2.28 6.01
C PHE A 91 -17.63 3.04 4.69
N THR A 92 -17.52 2.35 3.56
CA THR A 92 -17.67 2.99 2.24
C THR A 92 -19.13 3.10 1.80
N ASN A 93 -20.02 2.23 2.29
CA ASN A 93 -21.41 2.14 1.83
C ASN A 93 -22.42 2.52 2.89
N ASP A 94 -21.97 3.04 4.04
CA ASP A 94 -22.89 3.51 5.08
C ASP A 94 -23.38 4.91 4.73
N HIS A 95 -24.63 5.00 4.35
CA HIS A 95 -25.33 6.26 4.05
C HIS A 95 -26.44 6.54 5.05
N SER A 96 -26.38 5.90 6.21
CA SER A 96 -27.39 6.10 7.25
C SER A 96 -27.35 7.54 7.78
N PRO A 97 -28.47 8.27 7.76
CA PRO A 97 -28.52 9.62 8.33
C PRO A 97 -28.59 9.63 9.84
N TYR A 98 -28.70 8.47 10.47
CA TYR A 98 -28.89 8.36 11.92
C TYR A 98 -27.56 8.05 12.61
N PRO A 99 -27.25 8.72 13.74
CA PRO A 99 -26.11 8.36 14.55
C PRO A 99 -26.33 6.99 15.20
N GLY A 100 -25.24 6.23 15.30
CA GLY A 100 -25.28 4.92 15.93
C GLY A 100 -24.98 3.81 14.94
N LEU A 101 -24.78 2.62 15.48
CA LEU A 101 -24.42 1.45 14.70
C LEU A 101 -25.68 0.72 14.22
N THR A 102 -25.67 0.32 12.94
CA THR A 102 -26.68 -0.57 12.40
C THR A 102 -26.52 -1.96 13.03
N GLU A 103 -27.54 -2.82 12.87
CA GLU A 103 -27.47 -4.19 13.35
C GLU A 103 -26.28 -4.94 12.72
N HIS A 104 -26.04 -4.71 11.43
CA HIS A 104 -24.93 -5.33 10.74
C HIS A 104 -23.57 -4.86 11.30
N GLN A 105 -23.44 -3.57 11.56
CA GLN A 105 -22.23 -3.00 12.15
C GLN A 105 -22.00 -3.54 13.58
N GLN A 106 -23.07 -3.67 14.38
CA GLN A 106 -22.98 -4.28 15.70
C GLN A 106 -22.53 -5.73 15.64
N LYS A 107 -23.05 -6.48 14.66
CA LYS A 107 -22.62 -7.87 14.42
C LYS A 107 -21.15 -7.94 14.06
N LEU A 108 -20.67 -7.05 13.20
CA LEU A 108 -19.24 -6.98 12.84
C LEU A 108 -18.38 -6.70 14.05
N LEU A 109 -18.77 -5.75 14.90
CA LEU A 109 -18.04 -5.45 16.13
C LEU A 109 -17.95 -6.68 17.04
N ARG A 110 -19.05 -7.40 17.22
CA ARG A 110 -19.06 -8.63 18.00
C ARG A 110 -18.12 -9.67 17.42
N GLN A 111 -18.11 -9.84 16.10
CA GLN A 111 -17.21 -10.76 15.41
C GLN A 111 -15.74 -10.38 15.62
N ILE A 112 -15.42 -9.10 15.56
CA ILE A 112 -14.08 -8.59 15.82
C ILE A 112 -13.65 -8.90 17.25
N MET A 113 -14.52 -8.62 18.22
CA MET A 113 -14.26 -8.86 19.63
C MET A 113 -14.00 -10.35 19.89
N VAL A 114 -14.80 -11.23 19.30
CA VAL A 114 -14.60 -12.68 19.41
C VAL A 114 -13.28 -13.10 18.79
N GLU A 115 -12.98 -12.61 17.58
CA GLU A 115 -11.78 -13.01 16.85
C GLU A 115 -10.50 -12.55 17.55
N PHE A 116 -10.50 -11.31 18.07
CA PHE A 116 -9.34 -10.78 18.79
C PHE A 116 -9.17 -11.34 20.19
N SER A 117 -10.19 -11.98 20.75
CA SER A 117 -10.08 -12.66 22.03
C SER A 117 -9.48 -14.06 21.91
N LYS A 118 -9.41 -14.59 20.69
CA LYS A 118 -8.74 -15.86 20.40
C LYS A 118 -7.23 -15.65 20.37
N LYS A 119 -6.52 -16.34 21.20
CA LYS A 119 -5.06 -16.27 21.26
C LYS A 119 -4.46 -17.64 21.09
#